data_bab3ced93f29ce89a492d545b3770063
#
_entry.id   bab3ced93f29ce89a492d545b3770063
#
_cell.length_a   1.000
_cell.length_b   1.000
_cell.length_c   1.000
_cell.angle_alpha   90.00
_cell.angle_beta   90.00
_cell.angle_gamma   90.00
#
_symmetry.space_group_name_H-M   'P 1'
#
loop_
_entity.id
_entity.type
_entity.pdbx_description
1 polymer ?
#
loop_
_entity_poly.entity_id
_entity_poly.type
_entity_poly.pdbx_seq_one_letter_code
_entity_poly.pdbx_strand_id
1 'polypeptide(L)'
;MAMTLGEALTEINVALADSQRFVRLVLSGRRRNMQTPSERIDVKPVLIKDQIRYQVSQSDGRAMTTKNYLPEEFLALGLLDSGYANVHLEQKEQSISIRITKKGEALIHRAKGEFSADLSHDRNKNRLLDPADPFLIEIGISDVSGKIKSSKNDKYLQVEEFLRLLVPSLNSALEAGHIEEPQKGKPLTIVDLGCGHAYLTFAAHQYLRAQGM
;
A
#
# COMPACT_ATOMS: atom_id res chain seq x y z
N MET A 1 -32.07 20.62 10.02
CA MET A 1 -31.88 21.08 8.62
C MET A 1 -30.99 20.09 7.90
N ALA A 2 -31.33 19.72 6.69
CA ALA A 2 -30.44 18.90 5.88
C ALA A 2 -29.26 19.78 5.44
N MET A 3 -28.03 19.33 5.70
CA MET A 3 -26.80 20.01 5.31
C MET A 3 -26.67 20.01 3.78
N THR A 4 -26.32 21.13 3.21
CA THR A 4 -26.07 21.26 1.77
C THR A 4 -24.75 20.59 1.40
N LEU A 5 -24.56 20.27 0.12
CA LEU A 5 -23.29 19.73 -0.36
C LEU A 5 -22.12 20.68 -0.08
N GLY A 6 -22.33 21.99 -0.28
CA GLY A 6 -21.29 23.00 -0.01
C GLY A 6 -20.86 23.03 1.46
N GLU A 7 -21.80 23.00 2.38
CA GLU A 7 -21.51 22.93 3.81
C GLU A 7 -20.74 21.66 4.17
N ALA A 8 -21.13 20.51 3.60
CA ALA A 8 -20.45 19.24 3.83
C ALA A 8 -19.01 19.22 3.29
N LEU A 9 -18.76 19.78 2.10
CA LEU A 9 -17.42 19.88 1.54
C LEU A 9 -16.56 20.88 2.33
N THR A 10 -17.15 21.95 2.86
CA THR A 10 -16.46 22.90 3.76
C THR A 10 -16.03 22.19 5.04
N GLU A 11 -16.91 21.38 5.65
CA GLU A 11 -16.56 20.56 6.82
C GLU A 11 -15.37 19.62 6.53
N ILE A 12 -15.38 18.96 5.37
CA ILE A 12 -14.26 18.09 4.94
C ILE A 12 -12.96 18.92 4.79
N ASN A 13 -13.01 20.10 4.18
CA ASN A 13 -11.84 20.97 4.03
C ASN A 13 -11.25 21.38 5.40
N VAL A 14 -12.12 21.75 6.35
CA VAL A 14 -11.69 22.09 7.72
C VAL A 14 -11.05 20.88 8.40
N ALA A 15 -11.65 19.71 8.25
CA ALA A 15 -11.12 18.47 8.82
C ALA A 15 -9.77 18.06 8.20
N LEU A 16 -9.55 18.33 6.91
CA LEU A 16 -8.28 18.09 6.22
C LEU A 16 -7.18 19.07 6.63
N ALA A 17 -7.53 20.25 7.12
CA ALA A 17 -6.55 21.21 7.64
C ALA A 17 -5.93 20.74 8.98
N ASP A 18 -6.64 19.90 9.74
CA ASP A 18 -6.14 19.31 10.99
C ASP A 18 -5.37 18.00 10.70
N SER A 19 -4.10 18.16 10.34
CA SER A 19 -3.21 17.03 10.01
C SER A 19 -2.98 16.07 11.18
N GLN A 20 -3.23 16.48 12.43
CA GLN A 20 -3.05 15.63 13.62
C GLN A 20 -4.21 14.64 13.80
N ARG A 21 -5.41 14.99 13.33
CA ARG A 21 -6.61 14.15 13.43
C ARG A 21 -6.92 13.43 12.11
N PHE A 22 -6.38 13.90 11.00
CA PHE A 22 -6.59 13.30 9.69
C PHE A 22 -5.98 11.89 9.60
N VAL A 23 -6.76 10.94 9.13
CA VAL A 23 -6.34 9.54 8.94
C VAL A 23 -6.34 9.16 7.47
N ARG A 24 -7.43 9.43 6.75
CA ARG A 24 -7.56 9.05 5.34
C ARG A 24 -8.63 9.84 4.64
N LEU A 25 -8.42 10.14 3.36
CA LEU A 25 -9.46 10.63 2.45
C LEU A 25 -9.50 9.75 1.20
N VAL A 26 -10.69 9.35 0.80
CA VAL A 26 -10.92 8.63 -0.45
C VAL A 26 -11.94 9.39 -1.30
N LEU A 27 -11.56 9.70 -2.54
CA LEU A 27 -12.43 10.26 -3.55
C LEU A 27 -12.63 9.22 -4.65
N SER A 28 -13.89 8.97 -5.05
CA SER A 28 -14.18 7.98 -6.09
C SER A 28 -15.51 8.24 -6.78
N GLY A 29 -15.70 7.53 -7.89
CA GLY A 29 -16.88 7.69 -8.74
C GLY A 29 -16.93 9.08 -9.38
N ARG A 30 -17.81 9.27 -10.34
CA ARG A 30 -17.93 10.49 -11.12
C ARG A 30 -19.36 11.04 -11.04
N ARG A 31 -19.50 12.34 -10.78
CA ARG A 31 -20.78 13.04 -10.91
C ARG A 31 -21.22 13.05 -12.36
N ARG A 32 -22.53 13.08 -12.56
CA ARG A 32 -23.10 13.17 -13.91
C ARG A 32 -22.60 14.43 -14.62
N ASN A 33 -22.17 14.28 -15.88
CA ASN A 33 -21.65 15.36 -16.73
C ASN A 33 -20.38 16.07 -16.21
N MET A 34 -19.63 15.46 -15.29
CA MET A 34 -18.34 15.97 -14.83
C MET A 34 -17.22 15.00 -15.22
N GLN A 35 -16.00 15.51 -15.30
CA GLN A 35 -14.79 14.71 -15.43
C GLN A 35 -14.04 14.73 -14.12
N THR A 36 -13.33 13.64 -13.82
CA THR A 36 -12.47 13.53 -12.65
C THR A 36 -11.02 13.33 -13.09
N PRO A 37 -10.03 13.83 -12.34
CA PRO A 37 -8.61 13.69 -12.68
C PRO A 37 -8.15 12.21 -12.78
N SER A 38 -8.81 11.34 -12.03
CA SER A 38 -8.55 9.89 -11.98
C SER A 38 -9.80 9.14 -11.54
N GLU A 39 -9.84 7.84 -11.68
CA GLU A 39 -10.99 7.03 -11.21
C GLU A 39 -11.12 7.06 -9.68
N ARG A 40 -9.97 7.10 -9.01
CA ARG A 40 -9.90 7.10 -7.54
C ARG A 40 -8.68 7.89 -7.08
N ILE A 41 -8.88 8.65 -6.01
CA ILE A 41 -7.81 9.27 -5.22
C ILE A 41 -7.87 8.70 -3.80
N ASP A 42 -6.72 8.31 -3.28
CA ASP A 42 -6.54 7.87 -1.90
C ASP A 42 -5.46 8.76 -1.27
N VAL A 43 -5.78 9.41 -0.16
CA VAL A 43 -4.89 10.34 0.53
C VAL A 43 -4.70 9.86 1.95
N LYS A 44 -3.47 9.77 2.40
CA LYS A 44 -3.12 9.46 3.79
C LYS A 44 -2.00 10.36 4.29
N PRO A 45 -1.95 10.67 5.60
CA PRO A 45 -0.80 11.34 6.17
C PRO A 45 0.40 10.39 6.22
N VAL A 46 1.59 10.91 5.96
CA VAL A 46 2.87 10.21 6.06
C VAL A 46 3.90 11.13 6.68
N LEU A 47 4.86 10.57 7.41
CA LEU A 47 5.96 11.33 8.00
C LEU A 47 7.17 11.27 7.07
N ILE A 48 7.60 12.41 6.52
CA ILE A 48 8.78 12.52 5.66
C ILE A 48 9.68 13.61 6.23
N LYS A 49 10.90 13.28 6.61
CA LYS A 49 11.87 14.22 7.21
C LYS A 49 11.26 15.02 8.37
N ASP A 50 10.61 14.31 9.29
CA ASP A 50 9.94 14.86 10.49
C ASP A 50 8.79 15.86 10.19
N GLN A 51 8.30 15.89 8.95
CA GLN A 51 7.13 16.67 8.55
C GLN A 51 5.99 15.76 8.09
N ILE A 52 4.77 16.07 8.56
CA ILE A 52 3.56 15.41 8.05
C ILE A 52 3.32 15.92 6.63
N ARG A 53 3.21 14.98 5.68
CA ARG A 53 2.80 15.24 4.31
C ARG A 53 1.59 14.39 3.97
N TYR A 54 0.80 14.83 3.02
CA TYR A 54 -0.30 14.06 2.45
C TYR A 54 0.18 13.31 1.23
N GLN A 55 0.24 11.99 1.35
CA GLN A 55 0.53 11.10 0.25
C GLN A 55 -0.73 10.88 -0.56
N VAL A 56 -0.74 11.37 -1.79
CA VAL A 56 -1.85 11.30 -2.74
C VAL A 56 -1.56 10.20 -3.75
N SER A 57 -2.31 9.11 -3.71
CA SER A 57 -2.25 8.03 -4.70
C SER A 57 -3.44 8.15 -5.64
N GLN A 58 -3.17 8.25 -6.94
CA GLN A 58 -4.18 8.39 -7.99
C GLN A 58 -4.11 7.17 -8.91
N SER A 59 -5.27 6.60 -9.22
CA SER A 59 -5.40 5.48 -10.16
C SER A 59 -6.30 5.85 -11.33
N ASP A 60 -5.84 5.59 -12.53
CA ASP A 60 -6.61 5.69 -13.78
C ASP A 60 -7.23 4.35 -14.21
N GLY A 61 -7.19 3.33 -13.32
CA GLY A 61 -7.63 1.96 -13.59
C GLY A 61 -6.54 1.06 -14.19
N ARG A 62 -5.40 1.61 -14.65
CA ARG A 62 -4.26 0.87 -15.23
C ARG A 62 -2.97 1.14 -14.46
N ALA A 63 -2.70 2.39 -14.18
CA ALA A 63 -1.49 2.82 -13.47
C ALA A 63 -1.84 3.55 -12.16
N MET A 64 -0.94 3.46 -11.20
CA MET A 64 -1.04 4.22 -9.96
C MET A 64 0.13 5.20 -9.88
N THR A 65 -0.18 6.47 -9.68
CA THR A 65 0.81 7.52 -9.41
C THR A 65 0.69 8.00 -7.98
N THR A 66 1.81 8.26 -7.34
CA THR A 66 1.85 8.73 -5.95
C THR A 66 2.70 9.99 -5.86
N LYS A 67 2.15 11.03 -5.19
CA LYS A 67 2.85 12.29 -4.90
C LYS A 67 2.62 12.68 -3.45
N ASN A 68 3.58 13.40 -2.87
CA ASN A 68 3.52 13.87 -1.50
C ASN A 68 3.45 15.40 -1.49
N TYR A 69 2.49 15.96 -0.75
CA TYR A 69 2.23 17.39 -0.64
C TYR A 69 2.29 17.82 0.82
N LEU A 70 2.63 19.06 1.10
CA LEU A 70 2.31 19.66 2.39
C LEU A 70 0.78 19.77 2.54
N PRO A 71 0.21 19.79 3.76
CA PRO A 71 -1.24 19.89 3.94
C PRO A 71 -1.86 21.10 3.20
N GLU A 72 -1.22 22.26 3.27
CA GLU A 72 -1.66 23.48 2.57
C GLU A 72 -1.57 23.36 1.05
N GLU A 73 -0.51 22.73 0.53
CA GLU A 73 -0.37 22.47 -0.92
C GLU A 73 -1.47 21.53 -1.41
N PHE A 74 -1.79 20.49 -0.62
CA PHE A 74 -2.86 19.55 -0.94
C PHE A 74 -4.23 20.25 -0.99
N LEU A 75 -4.54 21.07 0.01
CA LEU A 75 -5.81 21.83 0.05
C LEU A 75 -5.94 22.77 -1.16
N ALA A 76 -4.83 23.39 -1.59
CA ALA A 76 -4.82 24.26 -2.78
C ALA A 76 -5.10 23.54 -4.10
N LEU A 77 -4.99 22.16 -4.14
CA LEU A 77 -5.35 21.39 -5.34
C LEU A 77 -6.87 21.39 -5.63
N GLY A 78 -7.72 21.75 -4.67
CA GLY A 78 -9.17 21.81 -4.85
C GLY A 78 -9.83 20.48 -5.25
N LEU A 79 -9.26 19.35 -4.85
CA LEU A 79 -9.69 18.02 -5.31
C LEU A 79 -11.12 17.66 -4.90
N LEU A 80 -11.65 18.25 -3.84
CA LEU A 80 -13.04 18.04 -3.41
C LEU A 80 -14.05 18.55 -4.43
N ASP A 81 -13.69 19.58 -5.20
CA ASP A 81 -14.53 20.18 -6.23
C ASP A 81 -14.32 19.56 -7.63
N SER A 82 -13.42 18.60 -7.76
CA SER A 82 -13.02 18.00 -9.04
C SER A 82 -13.97 16.92 -9.57
N GLY A 83 -15.24 16.92 -9.15
CA GLY A 83 -16.29 16.12 -9.78
C GLY A 83 -16.49 14.71 -9.24
N TYR A 84 -15.88 14.33 -8.14
CA TYR A 84 -16.10 13.02 -7.50
C TYR A 84 -17.50 12.90 -6.89
N ALA A 85 -18.13 11.73 -7.05
CA ALA A 85 -19.46 11.45 -6.53
C ALA A 85 -19.44 10.91 -5.10
N ASN A 86 -18.34 10.31 -4.67
CA ASN A 86 -18.18 9.77 -3.33
C ASN A 86 -16.94 10.38 -2.69
N VAL A 87 -17.13 10.87 -1.46
CA VAL A 87 -16.07 11.41 -0.59
C VAL A 87 -16.16 10.64 0.72
N HIS A 88 -15.07 10.03 1.15
CA HIS A 88 -14.98 9.37 2.43
C HIS A 88 -13.76 9.88 3.19
N LEU A 89 -14.01 10.52 4.33
CA LEU A 89 -13.00 11.03 5.24
C LEU A 89 -12.99 10.22 6.52
N GLU A 90 -11.82 9.83 6.96
CA GLU A 90 -11.56 9.25 8.28
C GLU A 90 -10.71 10.22 9.10
N GLN A 91 -11.15 10.50 10.31
CA GLN A 91 -10.40 11.18 11.38
C GLN A 91 -10.27 10.22 12.55
N LYS A 92 -9.40 10.50 13.51
CA LYS A 92 -9.13 9.58 14.65
C LYS A 92 -10.38 9.09 15.37
N GLU A 93 -11.42 9.93 15.52
CA GLU A 93 -12.61 9.61 16.33
C GLU A 93 -13.90 9.47 15.51
N GLN A 94 -13.85 9.76 14.22
CA GLN A 94 -15.04 9.71 13.37
C GLN A 94 -14.72 9.52 11.89
N SER A 95 -15.73 9.09 11.15
CA SER A 95 -15.68 9.13 9.69
C SER A 95 -16.89 9.89 9.12
N ILE A 96 -16.69 10.49 7.95
CA ILE A 96 -17.71 11.22 7.20
C ILE A 96 -17.73 10.65 5.78
N SER A 97 -18.88 10.15 5.35
CA SER A 97 -19.10 9.67 3.98
C SER A 97 -20.12 10.55 3.30
N ILE A 98 -19.78 11.08 2.14
CA ILE A 98 -20.70 11.86 1.29
C ILE A 98 -20.88 11.09 0.00
N ARG A 99 -22.11 10.81 -0.37
CA ARG A 99 -22.49 10.30 -1.67
C ARG A 99 -23.37 11.29 -2.39
N ILE A 100 -22.95 11.73 -3.56
CA ILE A 100 -23.70 12.69 -4.37
C ILE A 100 -24.55 11.91 -5.37
N THR A 101 -25.87 12.10 -5.30
CA THR A 101 -26.85 11.44 -6.17
C THR A 101 -26.81 11.97 -7.59
N LYS A 102 -27.45 11.27 -8.54
CA LYS A 102 -27.59 11.74 -9.93
C LYS A 102 -28.34 13.08 -10.05
N LYS A 103 -29.13 13.44 -9.02
CA LYS A 103 -29.84 14.72 -8.92
C LYS A 103 -29.02 15.85 -8.31
N GLY A 104 -27.78 15.55 -7.84
CA GLY A 104 -26.88 16.52 -7.19
C GLY A 104 -27.11 16.66 -5.68
N GLU A 105 -27.99 15.84 -5.08
CA GLU A 105 -28.24 15.84 -3.64
C GLU A 105 -27.10 15.13 -2.91
N ALA A 106 -26.68 15.62 -1.75
CA ALA A 106 -25.68 14.99 -0.90
C ALA A 106 -26.34 14.10 0.15
N LEU A 107 -26.00 12.82 0.15
CA LEU A 107 -26.32 11.89 1.22
C LEU A 107 -25.10 11.80 2.12
N ILE A 108 -25.22 12.28 3.36
CA ILE A 108 -24.13 12.40 4.32
C ILE A 108 -24.36 11.38 5.44
N HIS A 109 -23.36 10.55 5.66
CA HIS A 109 -23.34 9.59 6.76
C HIS A 109 -22.13 9.88 7.64
N ARG A 110 -22.32 9.88 8.96
CA ARG A 110 -21.27 10.02 9.96
C ARG A 110 -21.27 8.81 10.86
N ALA A 111 -20.08 8.30 11.16
CA ALA A 111 -19.89 7.24 12.11
C ALA A 111 -18.81 7.62 13.12
N LYS A 112 -19.05 7.32 14.39
CA LYS A 112 -18.02 7.38 15.43
C LYS A 112 -17.22 6.09 15.38
N GLY A 113 -15.90 6.17 15.57
CA GLY A 113 -15.01 5.03 15.58
C GLY A 113 -13.59 5.47 15.89
N GLU A 114 -12.76 4.54 16.26
CA GLU A 114 -11.33 4.79 16.44
C GLU A 114 -10.61 4.38 15.15
N PHE A 115 -9.98 5.37 14.52
CA PHE A 115 -9.17 5.17 13.31
C PHE A 115 -7.73 5.60 13.62
N SER A 116 -6.77 4.86 13.10
CA SER A 116 -5.35 5.18 13.25
C SER A 116 -4.69 5.38 11.89
N ALA A 117 -3.90 6.43 11.77
CA ALA A 117 -3.07 6.65 10.61
C ALA A 117 -1.75 5.89 10.75
N ASP A 118 -1.42 5.07 9.77
CA ASP A 118 -0.06 4.58 9.59
C ASP A 118 0.75 5.68 8.90
N LEU A 119 1.56 6.40 9.68
CA LEU A 119 2.42 7.49 9.20
C LEU A 119 3.66 6.99 8.48
N SER A 120 3.87 5.68 8.37
CA SER A 120 5.02 5.15 7.64
C SER A 120 4.95 5.56 6.17
N HIS A 121 5.99 6.27 5.72
CA HIS A 121 6.16 6.65 4.31
C HIS A 121 6.47 5.43 3.45
N ASP A 122 7.27 4.56 3.98
CA ASP A 122 7.61 3.28 3.36
C ASP A 122 6.64 2.24 3.90
N ARG A 123 5.77 1.74 3.03
CA ARG A 123 4.94 0.59 3.36
C ARG A 123 5.92 -0.50 3.78
N ASN A 124 5.92 -0.87 5.05
CA ASN A 124 6.57 -2.10 5.48
C ASN A 124 5.91 -3.22 4.67
N LYS A 125 6.42 -3.43 3.46
CA LYS A 125 6.09 -4.60 2.69
C LYS A 125 6.52 -5.74 3.58
N ASN A 126 5.63 -6.64 3.92
CA ASN A 126 5.98 -7.91 4.54
C ASN A 126 6.95 -8.61 3.56
N ARG A 127 8.23 -8.25 3.70
CA ARG A 127 9.31 -8.76 2.86
C ARG A 127 9.64 -10.15 3.38
N LEU A 128 9.67 -11.10 2.50
CA LEU A 128 10.04 -12.48 2.83
C LEU A 128 11.57 -12.62 2.98
N LEU A 129 12.33 -11.79 2.25
CA LEU A 129 13.77 -11.64 2.43
C LEU A 129 14.11 -10.22 2.85
N ASP A 130 14.93 -10.09 3.89
CA ASP A 130 15.47 -8.80 4.31
C ASP A 130 16.37 -8.24 3.19
N PRO A 131 16.18 -6.99 2.74
CA PRO A 131 17.10 -6.35 1.81
C PRO A 131 18.56 -6.36 2.25
N ALA A 132 18.82 -6.42 3.55
CA ALA A 132 20.16 -6.52 4.13
C ALA A 132 20.69 -7.95 4.20
N ASP A 133 19.95 -8.95 3.70
CA ASP A 133 20.41 -10.34 3.67
C ASP A 133 21.75 -10.43 2.92
N PRO A 134 22.78 -11.08 3.52
CA PRO A 134 24.08 -11.24 2.90
C PRO A 134 24.03 -11.83 1.49
N PHE A 135 23.09 -12.73 1.24
CA PHE A 135 22.86 -13.29 -0.09
C PHE A 135 22.51 -12.21 -1.11
N LEU A 136 21.59 -11.28 -0.79
CA LEU A 136 21.17 -10.19 -1.70
C LEU A 136 22.30 -9.19 -1.95
N ILE A 137 23.18 -8.98 -0.97
CA ILE A 137 24.38 -8.16 -1.09
C ILE A 137 25.39 -8.83 -2.02
N GLU A 138 25.67 -10.12 -1.80
CA GLU A 138 26.66 -10.90 -2.56
C GLU A 138 26.29 -10.98 -4.04
N ILE A 139 25.02 -11.24 -4.38
CA ILE A 139 24.55 -11.26 -5.78
C ILE A 139 24.33 -9.86 -6.37
N GLY A 140 24.64 -8.82 -5.62
CA GLY A 140 24.61 -7.43 -6.06
C GLY A 140 23.20 -6.85 -6.29
N ILE A 141 22.15 -7.44 -5.70
CA ILE A 141 20.79 -6.87 -5.68
C ILE A 141 20.74 -5.73 -4.68
N SER A 142 21.29 -5.92 -3.49
CA SER A 142 21.46 -4.88 -2.47
C SER A 142 22.86 -4.28 -2.51
N ASP A 143 23.02 -3.08 -1.97
CA ASP A 143 24.32 -2.51 -1.65
C ASP A 143 24.79 -2.95 -0.25
N VAL A 144 25.99 -2.57 0.12
CA VAL A 144 26.59 -2.94 1.43
C VAL A 144 25.85 -2.35 2.64
N SER A 145 24.96 -1.39 2.44
CA SER A 145 24.09 -0.82 3.47
C SER A 145 22.74 -1.56 3.59
N GLY A 146 22.52 -2.60 2.79
CA GLY A 146 21.27 -3.35 2.75
C GLY A 146 20.15 -2.67 1.96
N LYS A 147 20.49 -1.68 1.12
CA LYS A 147 19.52 -0.99 0.27
C LYS A 147 19.45 -1.63 -1.11
N ILE A 148 18.23 -1.94 -1.58
CA ILE A 148 18.04 -2.44 -2.95
C ILE A 148 18.50 -1.40 -3.96
N LYS A 149 19.39 -1.80 -4.88
CA LYS A 149 19.85 -0.95 -5.98
C LYS A 149 18.70 -0.69 -6.94
N SER A 150 18.50 0.55 -7.37
CA SER A 150 17.41 0.94 -8.27
C SER A 150 17.38 0.11 -9.56
N SER A 151 18.56 -0.18 -10.13
CA SER A 151 18.71 -1.02 -11.33
C SER A 151 18.42 -2.52 -11.09
N LYS A 152 18.26 -2.96 -9.86
CA LYS A 152 18.00 -4.35 -9.47
C LYS A 152 16.64 -4.55 -8.80
N ASN A 153 15.84 -3.49 -8.71
CA ASN A 153 14.54 -3.55 -8.05
C ASN A 153 13.62 -4.61 -8.67
N ASP A 154 13.58 -4.75 -10.00
CA ASP A 154 12.75 -5.76 -10.66
C ASP A 154 13.22 -7.19 -10.33
N LYS A 155 14.54 -7.39 -10.19
CA LYS A 155 15.09 -8.69 -9.75
C LYS A 155 14.71 -9.01 -8.31
N TYR A 156 14.76 -8.03 -7.42
CA TYR A 156 14.29 -8.19 -6.05
C TYR A 156 12.80 -8.51 -6.00
N LEU A 157 11.96 -7.80 -6.75
CA LEU A 157 10.52 -8.08 -6.83
C LEU A 157 10.23 -9.48 -7.38
N GLN A 158 10.99 -9.94 -8.34
CA GLN A 158 10.88 -11.32 -8.89
C GLN A 158 11.18 -12.37 -7.82
N VAL A 159 12.21 -12.16 -7.00
CA VAL A 159 12.55 -13.04 -5.87
C VAL A 159 11.43 -13.05 -4.82
N GLU A 160 10.93 -11.88 -4.44
CA GLU A 160 9.83 -11.75 -3.47
C GLU A 160 8.55 -12.45 -3.95
N GLU A 161 8.19 -12.27 -5.23
CA GLU A 161 6.99 -12.88 -5.81
C GLU A 161 7.13 -14.41 -5.88
N PHE A 162 8.30 -14.90 -6.27
CA PHE A 162 8.60 -16.32 -6.28
C PHE A 162 8.41 -16.94 -4.88
N LEU A 163 8.96 -16.32 -3.84
CA LEU A 163 8.82 -16.82 -2.47
C LEU A 163 7.37 -16.76 -1.98
N ARG A 164 6.60 -15.74 -2.38
CA ARG A 164 5.16 -15.62 -2.07
C ARG A 164 4.33 -16.75 -2.65
N LEU A 165 4.76 -17.33 -3.76
CA LEU A 165 4.12 -18.50 -4.39
C LEU A 165 4.63 -19.81 -3.81
N LEU A 166 5.95 -19.92 -3.62
CA LEU A 166 6.61 -21.14 -3.13
C LEU A 166 6.19 -21.49 -1.70
N VAL A 167 6.27 -20.51 -0.79
CA VAL A 167 6.11 -20.75 0.65
C VAL A 167 4.75 -21.33 1.02
N PRO A 168 3.61 -20.74 0.59
CA PRO A 168 2.30 -21.32 0.88
C PRO A 168 2.10 -22.70 0.25
N SER A 169 2.64 -22.92 -0.96
CA SER A 169 2.55 -24.21 -1.66
C SER A 169 3.32 -25.30 -0.92
N LEU A 170 4.52 -24.96 -0.44
CA LEU A 170 5.35 -25.88 0.35
C LEU A 170 4.67 -26.22 1.68
N ASN A 171 4.19 -25.21 2.42
CA ASN A 171 3.51 -25.42 3.69
C ASN A 171 2.27 -26.32 3.52
N SER A 172 1.46 -26.05 2.50
CA SER A 172 0.30 -26.90 2.20
C SER A 172 0.69 -28.34 1.86
N ALA A 173 1.80 -28.55 1.16
CA ALA A 173 2.28 -29.90 0.84
C ALA A 173 2.82 -30.66 2.07
N LEU A 174 3.48 -29.94 2.99
CA LEU A 174 3.92 -30.47 4.28
C LEU A 174 2.72 -30.85 5.16
N GLU A 175 1.76 -29.93 5.33
CA GLU A 175 0.52 -30.15 6.11
C GLU A 175 -0.30 -31.32 5.59
N ALA A 176 -0.35 -31.49 4.26
CA ALA A 176 -1.05 -32.61 3.61
C ALA A 176 -0.27 -33.93 3.64
N GLY A 177 0.97 -33.93 4.15
CA GLY A 177 1.83 -35.11 4.16
C GLY A 177 2.36 -35.54 2.77
N HIS A 178 2.26 -34.65 1.77
CA HIS A 178 2.80 -34.94 0.42
C HIS A 178 4.33 -34.82 0.38
N ILE A 179 4.88 -34.08 1.31
CA ILE A 179 6.33 -33.92 1.53
C ILE A 179 6.60 -34.25 2.99
N GLU A 180 7.64 -35.02 3.25
CA GLU A 180 8.06 -35.30 4.62
C GLU A 180 8.67 -34.04 5.27
N GLU A 181 8.37 -33.83 6.56
CA GLU A 181 8.98 -32.74 7.31
C GLU A 181 10.50 -32.89 7.36
N PRO A 182 11.25 -31.81 7.07
CA PRO A 182 12.70 -31.85 7.13
C PRO A 182 13.18 -32.11 8.55
N GLN A 183 14.16 -32.98 8.66
CA GLN A 183 14.75 -33.41 9.94
C GLN A 183 16.27 -33.29 9.88
N LYS A 184 16.92 -33.27 11.05
CA LYS A 184 18.38 -33.32 11.13
C LYS A 184 18.90 -34.62 10.48
N GLY A 185 19.62 -34.48 9.37
CA GLY A 185 20.12 -35.62 8.57
C GLY A 185 19.23 -36.04 7.39
N LYS A 186 18.03 -35.46 7.27
CA LYS A 186 17.13 -35.62 6.12
C LYS A 186 16.54 -34.25 5.75
N PRO A 187 17.38 -33.34 5.19
CA PRO A 187 16.89 -31.98 4.83
C PRO A 187 15.93 -32.03 3.65
N LEU A 188 15.15 -30.96 3.50
CA LEU A 188 14.35 -30.76 2.31
C LEU A 188 15.26 -30.61 1.08
N THR A 189 15.00 -31.41 0.05
CA THR A 189 15.74 -31.36 -1.21
C THR A 189 14.93 -30.66 -2.26
N ILE A 190 15.50 -29.62 -2.87
CA ILE A 190 14.91 -28.89 -3.98
C ILE A 190 15.76 -29.09 -5.23
N VAL A 191 15.13 -29.43 -6.34
CA VAL A 191 15.77 -29.55 -7.66
C VAL A 191 15.20 -28.47 -8.56
N ASP A 192 16.08 -27.62 -9.07
CA ASP A 192 15.72 -26.57 -10.04
C ASP A 192 16.22 -26.99 -11.43
N LEU A 193 15.29 -27.21 -12.35
CA LEU A 193 15.56 -27.58 -13.74
C LEU A 193 15.55 -26.32 -14.60
N GLY A 194 16.72 -25.91 -15.11
CA GLY A 194 16.85 -24.71 -15.93
C GLY A 194 17.10 -23.44 -15.14
N CYS A 195 17.77 -23.53 -14.01
CA CYS A 195 17.96 -22.46 -13.03
C CYS A 195 18.67 -21.18 -13.55
N GLY A 196 19.34 -21.22 -14.70
CA GLY A 196 20.10 -20.10 -15.23
C GLY A 196 21.12 -19.56 -14.23
N HIS A 197 20.94 -18.32 -13.75
CA HIS A 197 21.78 -17.72 -12.71
C HIS A 197 21.40 -18.16 -11.28
N ALA A 198 20.45 -19.06 -11.12
CA ALA A 198 20.00 -19.69 -9.86
C ALA A 198 19.53 -18.69 -8.77
N TYR A 199 19.19 -17.45 -9.09
CA TYR A 199 18.74 -16.44 -8.09
C TYR A 199 17.54 -16.94 -7.27
N LEU A 200 16.58 -17.60 -7.92
CA LEU A 200 15.38 -18.09 -7.25
C LEU A 200 15.69 -19.28 -6.36
N THR A 201 16.54 -20.19 -6.82
CA THR A 201 17.00 -21.36 -6.06
C THR A 201 17.72 -20.96 -4.78
N PHE A 202 18.66 -20.01 -4.89
CA PHE A 202 19.38 -19.50 -3.72
C PHE A 202 18.46 -18.70 -2.78
N ALA A 203 17.50 -17.96 -3.32
CA ALA A 203 16.50 -17.25 -2.50
C ALA A 203 15.62 -18.23 -1.72
N ALA A 204 15.16 -19.33 -2.35
CA ALA A 204 14.44 -20.40 -1.66
C ALA A 204 15.30 -21.03 -0.56
N HIS A 205 16.54 -21.37 -0.86
CA HIS A 205 17.46 -21.93 0.12
C HIS A 205 17.65 -21.00 1.34
N GLN A 206 17.92 -19.71 1.12
CA GLN A 206 18.12 -18.75 2.20
C GLN A 206 16.86 -18.59 3.05
N TYR A 207 15.70 -18.47 2.41
CA TYR A 207 14.44 -18.36 3.13
C TYR A 207 14.17 -19.61 3.98
N LEU A 208 14.24 -20.80 3.40
CA LEU A 208 13.95 -22.07 4.09
C LEU A 208 14.94 -22.33 5.22
N ARG A 209 16.23 -22.05 5.00
CA ARG A 209 17.24 -22.13 6.05
C ARG A 209 16.94 -21.21 7.23
N ALA A 210 16.46 -19.98 6.97
CA ALA A 210 16.05 -19.04 8.02
C ALA A 210 14.83 -19.55 8.81
N GLN A 211 13.98 -20.39 8.20
CA GLN A 211 12.85 -21.07 8.85
C GLN A 211 13.24 -22.39 9.54
N GLY A 212 14.51 -22.80 9.49
CA GLY A 212 14.99 -24.04 10.11
C GLY A 212 14.72 -25.31 9.31
N MET A 213 14.43 -25.16 8.01
CA MET A 213 14.16 -26.28 7.08
C MET A 213 15.41 -26.74 6.34
#